data_d05a5c2912b61d1f8181e9271350d014
#
_entry.id   d05a5c2912b61d1f8181e9271350d014
#
_cell.length_a   1.000
_cell.length_b   1.000
_cell.length_c   1.000
_cell.angle_alpha   90.00
_cell.angle_beta   90.00
_cell.angle_gamma   90.00
#
_symmetry.space_group_name_H-M   'P 1'
#
loop_
_entity.id
_entity.type
_entity.pdbx_description
1 polymer ?
#
loop_
_entity_poly.entity_id
_entity_poly.type
_entity_poly.pdbx_seq_one_letter_code
_entity_poly.pdbx_strand_id
1 'polypeptide(L)'
;MFGWPEHACRGCSLGADQVGHLAHLNVRDTTLVYASRAPQADIARLKERMGWEMPWYTMTDTFDKEFGVDEWHGHNVFFRDDDQVFRTYFINNRGDEAMGTIWSYLDLTPLGRQETWEDSPDGYPQTAPYKWWNWHDNYEAEASPDPKWVKVSDAGEAAFRKGDADVKAS
;
A
#
# COMPACT_ATOMS: atom_id res chain seq x y z
N MET A 1 4.13 -4.81 -12.20
CA MET A 1 5.04 -5.97 -12.27
C MET A 1 4.65 -6.97 -11.19
N PHE A 2 3.85 -7.95 -11.55
CA PHE A 2 3.37 -8.97 -10.63
C PHE A 2 3.80 -10.33 -11.17
N GLY A 3 4.66 -11.03 -10.44
CA GLY A 3 4.91 -12.45 -10.69
C GLY A 3 3.74 -13.23 -10.10
N TRP A 4 2.79 -13.58 -10.92
CA TRP A 4 1.51 -14.18 -10.56
C TRP A 4 1.51 -15.70 -10.58
N PRO A 5 0.66 -16.34 -9.76
CA PRO A 5 -0.22 -15.80 -8.72
C PRO A 5 0.43 -15.73 -7.32
N GLU A 6 1.63 -16.32 -7.13
CA GLU A 6 2.25 -16.49 -5.81
C GLU A 6 3.15 -15.31 -5.40
N HIS A 7 3.37 -14.35 -6.31
CA HIS A 7 4.37 -13.28 -6.13
C HIS A 7 3.80 -11.88 -6.41
N ALA A 8 2.58 -11.60 -5.98
CA ALA A 8 2.08 -10.22 -6.05
C ALA A 8 3.00 -9.29 -5.24
N CYS A 9 3.33 -8.14 -5.82
CA CYS A 9 4.20 -7.14 -5.21
C CYS A 9 3.63 -6.68 -3.85
N ARG A 10 4.36 -6.88 -2.78
CA ARG A 10 3.93 -6.51 -1.42
C ARG A 10 3.71 -5.01 -1.27
N GLY A 11 4.64 -4.19 -1.77
CA GLY A 11 4.52 -2.73 -1.72
C GLY A 11 3.35 -2.19 -2.55
N CYS A 12 3.12 -2.75 -3.75
CA CYS A 12 1.96 -2.37 -4.55
C CYS A 12 0.65 -2.79 -3.89
N SER A 13 0.63 -3.91 -3.18
CA SER A 13 -0.52 -4.37 -2.42
C SER A 13 -0.79 -3.46 -1.23
N LEU A 14 0.24 -3.08 -0.48
CA LEU A 14 0.14 -2.09 0.58
C LEU A 14 -0.39 -0.75 0.06
N GLY A 15 0.04 -0.31 -1.12
CA GLY A 15 -0.52 0.87 -1.78
C GLY A 15 -2.00 0.69 -2.17
N ALA A 16 -2.39 -0.49 -2.65
CA ALA A 16 -3.77 -0.79 -3.00
C ALA A 16 -4.70 -0.85 -1.78
N ASP A 17 -4.21 -1.33 -0.64
CA ASP A 17 -4.94 -1.35 0.64
C ASP A 17 -5.29 0.06 1.15
N GLN A 18 -4.60 1.09 0.68
CA GLN A 18 -4.79 2.46 1.11
C GLN A 18 -5.77 3.25 0.23
N VAL A 19 -6.34 2.63 -0.80
CA VAL A 19 -7.36 3.27 -1.63
C VAL A 19 -8.63 3.45 -0.81
N GLY A 20 -9.00 4.70 -0.58
CA GLY A 20 -10.25 5.05 0.10
C GLY A 20 -11.49 4.71 -0.73
N HIS A 21 -12.66 4.90 -0.15
CA HIS A 21 -13.93 4.61 -0.82
C HIS A 21 -14.11 5.47 -2.08
N LEU A 22 -14.28 4.83 -3.22
CA LEU A 22 -14.27 5.47 -4.54
C LEU A 22 -15.39 6.50 -4.75
N ALA A 23 -16.47 6.41 -4.01
CA ALA A 23 -17.56 7.40 -4.09
C ALA A 23 -17.08 8.84 -3.84
N HIS A 24 -16.03 9.02 -3.02
CA HIS A 24 -15.46 10.34 -2.75
C HIS A 24 -14.74 10.93 -3.97
N LEU A 25 -14.22 10.10 -4.84
CA LEU A 25 -13.64 10.53 -6.12
C LEU A 25 -14.73 10.71 -7.17
N ASN A 26 -15.65 9.74 -7.26
CA ASN A 26 -16.68 9.70 -8.29
C ASN A 26 -17.63 10.92 -8.20
N VAL A 27 -17.95 11.40 -6.98
CA VAL A 27 -18.77 12.60 -6.79
C VAL A 27 -18.11 13.88 -7.33
N ARG A 28 -16.81 13.82 -7.59
CA ARG A 28 -16.01 14.90 -8.18
C ARG A 28 -15.60 14.60 -9.63
N ASP A 29 -16.35 13.75 -10.31
CA ASP A 29 -16.12 13.33 -11.69
C ASP A 29 -14.69 12.77 -11.92
N THR A 30 -14.18 12.06 -10.92
CA THR A 30 -12.85 11.47 -10.96
C THR A 30 -12.96 9.97 -10.82
N THR A 31 -12.35 9.23 -11.74
CA THR A 31 -12.31 7.77 -11.74
C THR A 31 -10.90 7.29 -11.49
N LEU A 32 -10.71 6.46 -10.45
CA LEU A 32 -9.47 5.75 -10.20
C LEU A 32 -9.54 4.36 -10.82
N VAL A 33 -8.53 4.00 -11.57
CA VAL A 33 -8.37 2.64 -12.13
C VAL A 33 -6.95 2.14 -11.90
N TYR A 34 -6.82 0.84 -11.73
CA TYR A 34 -5.55 0.14 -11.73
C TYR A 34 -5.35 -0.58 -13.07
N ALA A 35 -4.12 -0.65 -13.52
CA ALA A 35 -3.75 -1.41 -14.70
C ALA A 35 -2.45 -2.18 -14.45
N SER A 36 -2.39 -3.40 -14.96
CA SER A 36 -1.18 -4.24 -14.89
C SER A 36 -1.16 -5.26 -16.03
N ARG A 37 -0.04 -5.93 -16.21
CA ARG A 37 0.07 -7.00 -17.22
C ARG A 37 -0.42 -8.36 -16.74
N ALA A 38 -0.93 -8.46 -15.52
CA ALA A 38 -1.48 -9.70 -14.99
C ALA A 38 -2.74 -10.12 -15.77
N PRO A 39 -2.97 -11.43 -15.96
CA PRO A 39 -4.22 -11.92 -16.53
C PRO A 39 -5.43 -11.47 -15.70
N GLN A 40 -6.53 -11.13 -16.37
CA GLN A 40 -7.74 -10.63 -15.68
C GLN A 40 -8.30 -11.61 -14.65
N ALA A 41 -8.18 -12.92 -14.88
CA ALA A 41 -8.62 -13.93 -13.92
C ALA A 41 -7.78 -13.91 -12.61
N ASP A 42 -6.49 -13.62 -12.72
CA ASP A 42 -5.60 -13.51 -11.57
C ASP A 42 -5.84 -12.21 -10.80
N ILE A 43 -6.07 -11.12 -11.51
CA ILE A 43 -6.49 -9.84 -10.92
C ILE A 43 -7.78 -10.03 -10.11
N ALA A 44 -8.78 -10.71 -10.66
CA ALA A 44 -10.05 -10.96 -9.99
C ALA A 44 -9.86 -11.75 -8.68
N ARG A 45 -9.07 -12.84 -8.71
CA ARG A 45 -8.77 -13.64 -7.53
C ARG A 45 -8.05 -12.85 -6.43
N LEU A 46 -7.08 -12.02 -6.83
CA LEU A 46 -6.36 -11.19 -5.86
C LEU A 46 -7.29 -10.13 -5.25
N LYS A 47 -8.08 -9.46 -6.06
CA LYS A 47 -9.06 -8.48 -5.58
C LYS A 47 -10.05 -9.10 -4.59
N GLU A 48 -10.55 -10.29 -4.88
CA GLU A 48 -11.45 -11.04 -3.99
C GLU A 48 -10.75 -11.37 -2.66
N ARG A 49 -9.54 -11.91 -2.71
CA ARG A 49 -8.74 -12.23 -1.51
C ARG A 49 -8.48 -11.00 -0.64
N MET A 50 -8.12 -9.88 -1.26
CA MET A 50 -7.69 -8.65 -0.57
C MET A 50 -8.86 -7.70 -0.28
N GLY A 51 -10.07 -8.00 -0.74
CA GLY A 51 -11.24 -7.14 -0.54
C GLY A 51 -11.20 -5.83 -1.33
N TRP A 52 -10.46 -5.77 -2.44
CA TRP A 52 -10.31 -4.54 -3.21
C TRP A 52 -11.46 -4.32 -4.20
N GLU A 53 -12.02 -3.14 -4.18
CA GLU A 53 -13.16 -2.76 -5.03
C GLU A 53 -12.77 -1.96 -6.28
N MET A 54 -11.58 -1.30 -6.30
CA MET A 54 -11.19 -0.47 -7.42
C MET A 54 -11.19 -1.24 -8.75
N PRO A 55 -11.61 -0.62 -9.86
CA PRO A 55 -11.48 -1.19 -11.19
C PRO A 55 -10.00 -1.49 -11.50
N TRP A 56 -9.75 -2.69 -12.03
CA TRP A 56 -8.39 -3.13 -12.37
C TRP A 56 -8.40 -3.89 -13.69
N TYR A 57 -7.59 -3.45 -14.63
CA TYR A 57 -7.57 -3.93 -16.00
C TYR A 57 -6.24 -4.56 -16.39
N THR A 58 -6.32 -5.59 -17.24
CA THR A 58 -5.14 -6.15 -17.90
C THR A 58 -4.68 -5.22 -19.02
N MET A 59 -3.44 -4.78 -18.93
CA MET A 59 -2.75 -4.02 -19.97
C MET A 59 -2.22 -4.97 -21.07
N THR A 60 -2.62 -4.73 -22.31
CA THR A 60 -2.22 -5.56 -23.46
C THR A 60 -1.36 -4.81 -24.47
N ASP A 61 -1.21 -3.51 -24.31
CA ASP A 61 -0.48 -2.58 -25.16
C ASP A 61 0.87 -2.12 -24.54
N THR A 62 1.41 -1.02 -25.02
CA THR A 62 2.68 -0.42 -24.60
C THR A 62 2.51 0.78 -23.66
N PHE A 63 1.34 0.95 -23.08
CA PHE A 63 1.01 2.09 -22.21
C PHE A 63 2.05 2.33 -21.12
N ASP A 64 2.51 1.28 -20.46
CA ASP A 64 3.54 1.36 -19.41
C ASP A 64 4.84 2.01 -19.90
N LYS A 65 5.27 1.66 -21.10
CA LYS A 65 6.49 2.23 -21.71
C LYS A 65 6.28 3.66 -22.20
N GLU A 66 5.16 3.91 -22.84
CA GLU A 66 4.82 5.22 -23.40
C GLU A 66 4.61 6.28 -22.32
N PHE A 67 4.12 5.87 -21.15
CA PHE A 67 3.83 6.76 -20.02
C PHE A 67 4.82 6.66 -18.86
N GLY A 68 5.98 6.04 -19.05
CA GLY A 68 7.11 6.08 -18.14
C GLY A 68 6.96 5.25 -16.87
N VAL A 69 6.20 4.13 -16.93
CA VAL A 69 6.01 3.19 -15.82
C VAL A 69 6.63 1.82 -16.09
N ASP A 70 7.56 1.74 -16.99
CA ASP A 70 8.20 0.51 -17.45
C ASP A 70 9.15 -0.11 -16.41
N GLU A 71 9.69 0.68 -15.49
CA GLU A 71 10.63 0.18 -14.49
C GLU A 71 9.94 -0.44 -13.27
N TRP A 72 8.84 0.15 -12.76
CA TRP A 72 8.19 -0.31 -11.53
C TRP A 72 6.68 -0.11 -11.55
N HIS A 73 6.25 1.07 -11.17
CA HIS A 73 4.86 1.49 -11.06
C HIS A 73 4.81 3.01 -11.12
N GLY A 74 3.63 3.56 -11.30
CA GLY A 74 3.42 5.00 -11.30
C GLY A 74 1.96 5.36 -11.33
N HIS A 75 1.65 6.53 -10.81
CA HIS A 75 0.36 7.15 -10.93
C HIS A 75 0.37 8.15 -12.07
N ASN A 76 -0.49 7.95 -13.04
CA ASN A 76 -0.77 8.89 -14.11
C ASN A 76 -2.13 9.52 -13.88
N VAL A 77 -2.22 10.83 -14.01
CA VAL A 77 -3.49 11.55 -13.97
C VAL A 77 -3.78 12.12 -15.34
N PHE A 78 -4.96 11.83 -15.85
CA PHE A 78 -5.41 12.30 -17.16
C PHE A 78 -6.64 13.19 -16.99
N PHE A 79 -6.68 14.26 -17.74
CA PHE A 79 -7.85 15.10 -17.91
C PHE A 79 -8.34 14.96 -19.36
N ARG A 80 -9.63 14.71 -19.52
CA ARG A 80 -10.28 14.68 -20.83
C ARG A 80 -11.05 15.95 -21.06
N ASP A 81 -10.76 16.61 -22.17
CA ASP A 81 -11.48 17.75 -22.69
C ASP A 81 -12.03 17.39 -24.08
N ASP A 82 -13.32 17.16 -24.16
CA ASP A 82 -14.01 16.60 -25.33
C ASP A 82 -13.29 15.34 -25.87
N ASP A 83 -12.67 15.43 -27.05
CA ASP A 83 -11.95 14.35 -27.73
C ASP A 83 -10.45 14.32 -27.43
N GLN A 84 -9.95 15.25 -26.62
CA GLN A 84 -8.54 15.33 -26.25
C GLN A 84 -8.30 14.80 -24.84
N VAL A 85 -7.16 14.12 -24.65
CA VAL A 85 -6.72 13.60 -23.37
C VAL A 85 -5.35 14.15 -23.03
N PHE A 86 -5.25 14.78 -21.87
CA PHE A 86 -4.02 15.41 -21.39
C PHE A 86 -3.52 14.67 -20.14
N ARG A 87 -2.24 14.29 -20.12
CA ARG A 87 -1.61 13.85 -18.88
C ARG A 87 -1.24 15.09 -18.06
N THR A 88 -1.88 15.25 -16.90
CA THR A 88 -1.72 16.43 -16.04
C THR A 88 -0.79 16.19 -14.87
N TYR A 89 -0.57 14.95 -14.49
CA TYR A 89 0.32 14.60 -13.38
C TYR A 89 0.93 13.21 -13.58
N PHE A 90 2.15 13.04 -13.08
CA PHE A 90 2.84 11.76 -13.01
C PHE A 90 3.74 11.70 -11.78
N ILE A 91 3.71 10.58 -11.08
CA ILE A 91 4.62 10.26 -10.00
C ILE A 91 4.91 8.76 -10.01
N ASN A 92 6.12 8.36 -9.68
CA ASN A 92 6.54 6.97 -9.64
C ASN A 92 7.49 6.68 -8.48
N ASN A 93 7.89 5.44 -8.34
CA ASN A 93 8.81 4.96 -7.31
C ASN A 93 8.40 5.42 -5.91
N ARG A 94 9.33 5.85 -5.10
CA ARG A 94 9.07 6.35 -3.74
C ARG A 94 8.19 7.59 -3.68
N GLY A 95 8.05 8.32 -4.77
CA GLY A 95 7.10 9.42 -4.84
C GLY A 95 5.65 8.98 -4.58
N ASP A 96 5.31 7.73 -4.90
CA ASP A 96 3.98 7.16 -4.64
C ASP A 96 3.62 7.07 -3.16
N GLU A 97 4.60 7.08 -2.26
CA GLU A 97 4.38 7.05 -0.82
C GLU A 97 3.56 8.27 -0.34
N ALA A 98 3.64 9.39 -1.06
CA ALA A 98 2.81 10.56 -0.81
C ALA A 98 1.30 10.30 -0.97
N MET A 99 0.94 9.25 -1.72
CA MET A 99 -0.46 8.83 -1.92
C MET A 99 -0.92 7.81 -0.87
N GLY A 100 -0.04 7.39 0.04
CA GLY A 100 -0.32 6.35 1.02
C GLY A 100 -0.46 6.88 2.43
N THR A 101 -1.63 6.70 3.03
CA THR A 101 -1.94 7.17 4.38
C THR A 101 -1.16 6.41 5.47
N ILE A 102 -0.81 5.14 5.23
CA ILE A 102 -0.05 4.32 6.21
C ILE A 102 1.33 4.93 6.48
N TRP A 103 2.05 5.34 5.45
CA TRP A 103 3.34 6.02 5.63
C TRP A 103 3.18 7.31 6.40
N SER A 104 2.17 8.12 6.08
CA SER A 104 1.89 9.37 6.79
C SER A 104 1.57 9.12 8.27
N TYR A 105 0.79 8.07 8.59
CA TYR A 105 0.50 7.72 9.98
C TYR A 105 1.75 7.27 10.74
N LEU A 106 2.60 6.45 10.14
CA LEU A 106 3.86 6.02 10.76
C LEU A 106 4.79 7.22 10.99
N ASP A 107 4.92 8.12 10.02
CA ASP A 107 5.75 9.32 10.10
C ASP A 107 5.32 10.27 11.25
N LEU A 108 4.07 10.17 11.72
CA LEU A 108 3.57 10.93 12.87
C LEU A 108 3.88 10.24 14.22
N THR A 109 4.38 9.01 14.22
CA THR A 109 4.72 8.30 15.44
C THR A 109 6.16 8.61 15.88
N PRO A 110 6.47 8.48 17.19
CA PRO A 110 7.83 8.73 17.69
C PRO A 110 8.92 7.84 17.07
N LEU A 111 8.55 6.66 16.56
CA LEU A 111 9.48 5.71 15.96
C LEU A 111 9.47 5.73 14.42
N GLY A 112 8.60 6.54 13.81
CA GLY A 112 8.48 6.62 12.36
C GLY A 112 8.13 5.28 11.72
N ARG A 113 8.70 5.01 10.56
CA ARG A 113 8.51 3.75 9.80
C ARG A 113 9.38 2.61 10.30
N GLN A 114 10.26 2.89 11.25
CA GLN A 114 11.21 1.94 11.84
C GLN A 114 12.13 1.32 10.77
N GLU A 115 12.54 2.14 9.82
CA GLU A 115 13.50 1.79 8.78
C GLU A 115 14.89 2.35 9.10
N THR A 116 15.95 1.66 8.66
CA THR A 116 17.35 1.96 9.02
C THR A 116 17.88 3.31 8.56
N TRP A 117 17.13 4.06 7.79
CA TRP A 117 17.46 5.44 7.38
C TRP A 117 16.93 6.51 8.35
N GLU A 118 16.07 6.12 9.27
CA GLU A 118 15.50 7.03 10.25
C GLU A 118 16.39 7.15 11.49
N ASP A 119 16.32 8.30 12.15
CA ASP A 119 17.03 8.57 13.41
C ASP A 119 16.21 8.03 14.59
N SER A 120 16.24 6.73 14.79
CA SER A 120 15.53 6.07 15.88
C SER A 120 16.43 5.87 17.09
N PRO A 121 15.89 5.88 18.32
CA PRO A 121 16.67 5.63 19.53
C PRO A 121 17.36 4.26 19.51
N ASP A 122 18.51 4.17 20.17
CA ASP A 122 19.26 2.92 20.30
C ASP A 122 18.39 1.81 20.92
N GLY A 123 18.50 0.62 20.35
CA GLY A 123 17.81 -0.58 20.82
C GLY A 123 16.36 -0.75 20.34
N TYR A 124 15.83 0.20 19.59
CA TYR A 124 14.55 0.01 18.91
C TYR A 124 14.71 -0.79 17.62
N PRO A 125 13.73 -1.64 17.27
CA PRO A 125 13.80 -2.44 16.07
C PRO A 125 13.75 -1.55 14.85
N GLN A 126 14.63 -1.83 13.90
CA GLN A 126 14.66 -1.21 12.58
C GLN A 126 14.84 -2.28 11.52
N THR A 127 14.15 -2.15 10.40
CA THR A 127 14.32 -2.99 9.22
C THR A 127 14.98 -2.22 8.09
N ALA A 128 15.60 -2.92 7.17
CA ALA A 128 15.97 -2.29 5.91
C ALA A 128 14.70 -1.74 5.22
N PRO A 129 14.80 -0.63 4.46
CA PRO A 129 13.66 -0.06 3.74
C PRO A 129 12.91 -1.14 2.95
N TYR A 130 11.57 -1.08 2.99
CA TYR A 130 10.66 -1.99 2.28
C TYR A 130 10.62 -3.44 2.76
N LYS A 131 11.40 -3.84 3.73
CA LYS A 131 11.45 -5.25 4.18
C LYS A 131 10.31 -5.65 5.10
N TRP A 132 9.64 -4.69 5.74
CA TRP A 132 8.49 -4.94 6.62
C TRP A 132 7.17 -5.05 5.86
N TRP A 133 7.11 -4.62 4.60
CA TRP A 133 5.89 -4.65 3.79
C TRP A 133 5.44 -6.07 3.50
N ASN A 134 4.16 -6.34 3.73
CA ASN A 134 3.55 -7.61 3.39
C ASN A 134 2.11 -7.40 2.87
N TRP A 135 1.47 -8.45 2.46
CA TRP A 135 0.03 -8.47 2.26
C TRP A 135 -0.66 -8.36 3.62
N HIS A 136 -1.74 -7.60 3.71
CA HIS A 136 -2.39 -7.34 4.99
C HIS A 136 -2.86 -8.62 5.71
N ASP A 137 -3.17 -9.68 4.95
CA ASP A 137 -3.60 -10.97 5.46
C ASP A 137 -2.46 -11.96 5.74
N ASN A 138 -1.19 -11.53 5.65
CA ASN A 138 -0.02 -12.42 5.74
C ASN A 138 1.03 -11.98 6.77
N TYR A 139 0.79 -10.93 7.56
CA TYR A 139 1.74 -10.50 8.59
C TYR A 139 1.92 -11.52 9.71
N GLU A 140 0.88 -12.28 10.05
CA GLU A 140 0.95 -13.31 11.09
C GLU A 140 1.62 -14.60 10.61
N ALA A 141 1.54 -14.90 9.30
CA ALA A 141 2.09 -16.13 8.72
C ALA A 141 3.60 -16.08 8.55
N GLU A 142 4.16 -14.90 8.34
CA GLU A 142 5.60 -14.68 8.33
C GLU A 142 6.00 -14.22 9.74
N ALA A 143 6.37 -15.18 10.61
CA ALA A 143 6.97 -14.84 11.89
C ALA A 143 8.11 -13.85 11.63
N SER A 144 8.03 -12.66 12.21
CA SER A 144 9.11 -11.70 12.11
C SER A 144 10.40 -12.40 12.55
N PRO A 145 11.45 -12.37 11.74
CA PRO A 145 12.71 -13.00 12.11
C PRO A 145 13.36 -12.34 13.35
N ASP A 146 12.83 -11.18 13.78
CA ASP A 146 13.30 -10.50 14.98
C ASP A 146 12.33 -10.71 16.15
N PRO A 147 12.73 -11.44 17.21
CA PRO A 147 11.91 -11.65 18.40
C PRO A 147 11.45 -10.37 19.09
N LYS A 148 12.09 -9.23 18.84
CA LYS A 148 11.70 -7.93 19.38
C LYS A 148 10.36 -7.46 18.83
N TRP A 149 10.03 -7.81 17.59
CA TRP A 149 8.72 -7.49 17.00
C TRP A 149 7.57 -8.21 17.69
N VAL A 150 7.75 -9.47 18.03
CA VAL A 150 6.77 -10.25 18.78
C VAL A 150 6.51 -9.60 20.15
N LYS A 151 7.56 -9.09 20.80
CA LYS A 151 7.43 -8.42 22.11
C LYS A 151 6.74 -7.06 22.01
N VAL A 152 6.94 -6.32 20.93
CA VAL A 152 6.25 -5.03 20.71
C VAL A 152 4.77 -5.24 20.46
N SER A 153 4.40 -6.26 19.66
CA SER A 153 2.99 -6.61 19.44
C SER A 153 2.31 -7.10 20.74
N ASP A 154 3.00 -7.94 21.51
CA ASP A 154 2.50 -8.40 22.82
C ASP A 154 2.34 -7.25 23.82
N ALA A 155 3.28 -6.30 23.83
CA ALA A 155 3.20 -5.11 24.67
C ALA A 155 2.07 -4.17 24.20
N GLY A 156 1.87 -4.03 22.91
CA GLY A 156 0.78 -3.25 22.32
C GLY A 156 -0.58 -3.86 22.63
N GLU A 157 -0.72 -5.17 22.52
CA GLU A 157 -1.94 -5.88 22.87
C GLU A 157 -2.24 -5.81 24.38
N ALA A 158 -1.22 -5.95 25.21
CA ALA A 158 -1.36 -5.81 26.66
C ALA A 158 -1.75 -4.39 27.09
N ALA A 159 -1.19 -3.36 26.44
CA ALA A 159 -1.53 -1.97 26.67
C ALA A 159 -2.96 -1.64 26.21
N PHE A 160 -3.40 -2.20 25.10
CA PHE A 160 -4.77 -2.05 24.60
C PHE A 160 -5.79 -2.70 25.53
N ARG A 161 -5.54 -3.92 26.00
CA ARG A 161 -6.40 -4.62 26.96
C ARG A 161 -6.48 -3.90 28.32
N LYS A 162 -5.39 -3.25 28.73
CA LYS A 162 -5.36 -2.45 29.96
C LYS A 162 -6.22 -1.19 29.83
N GLY A 163 -6.15 -0.49 28.68
CA GLY A 163 -7.00 0.66 28.38
C GLY A 163 -8.49 0.31 28.38
N ASP A 164 -8.87 -0.85 27.80
CA ASP A 164 -10.25 -1.34 27.81
C ASP A 164 -10.76 -1.68 29.22
N ALA A 165 -9.90 -2.17 30.11
CA ALA A 165 -10.25 -2.46 31.48
C ALA A 165 -10.51 -1.17 32.28
N ASP A 166 -9.70 -0.14 32.06
CA ASP A 166 -9.84 1.16 32.73
C ASP A 166 -11.09 1.93 32.26
N VAL A 167 -11.48 1.80 31.00
CA VAL A 167 -12.71 2.40 30.44
C VAL A 167 -13.98 1.72 30.96
N LYS A 168 -13.93 0.40 31.25
CA LYS A 168 -15.08 -0.33 31.83
C LYS A 168 -15.21 -0.16 33.35
N ALA A 169 -14.21 0.40 34.02
CA ALA A 169 -14.18 0.63 35.48
C ALA A 169 -14.53 2.08 35.87
N SER A 170 -14.76 2.95 34.87
CA SER A 170 -15.21 4.34 35.00
C SER A 170 -16.66 4.51 34.60
#